data_3b4acb0e645665ca7769fafe014ae18b
#
_entry.id   3b4acb0e645665ca7769fafe014ae18b
#
_cell.length_a   1.000
_cell.length_b   1.000
_cell.length_c   1.000
_cell.angle_alpha   90.00
_cell.angle_beta   90.00
_cell.angle_gamma   90.00
#
_symmetry.space_group_name_H-M   'P 1'
#
loop_
_entity.id
_entity.type
_entity.pdbx_description
1 polymer ?
#
loop_
_entity_poly.entity_id
_entity_poly.type
_entity_poly.pdbx_seq_one_letter_code
_entity_poly.pdbx_strand_id
1 'polypeptide(L)'
;MKPGDHYITNDPWLTSGHLHDITVVTPSFYRGEPVGLFANTIHVVDIGGLGMGPDGRQVFEEGLAIPIMPLAREGRMNEDLLHLVRANVREPLQVEGDIYACAACNDEGSRRLIAMMDEFEIANLDRLGETIIDASREATLARIRALPHGIYKNSLTMDGYDKPLILNAAMAISDDGIHVDFDGTSPASSYGINVVYNYCLAYTAFGVKCLVAPEVPNNAGSLAPITVSAPEGCVLNVKRPWPVAARHTVGHMLPDVVFGCLHQVMSGGVPAEGASSLWNPQIFGGGSLVDDVDEGTDANSLPQFSTVIFHCGGAGARPEKDGLSATAFPSGVRTIPIEATESVAPVLFYRREFREGSGGAGKFRGGLGQVIELGGACATPLALLCNFERVRNPARGRNGGQAGAAGKVTLRSGRPIRPKGRQTVPPRDAIRLELPGGGGFGDPRERDPERVRDDLLDGMITANDARRDYGVVVDKHGRIDLTETNRLRALRPPK
;
A
#
# COMPACT_ATOMS: atom_id res chain seq x y z
N MET A 1 6.65 32.14 -13.17
CA MET A 1 7.51 31.00 -13.52
C MET A 1 8.29 31.33 -14.78
N LYS A 2 9.55 30.88 -14.88
CA LYS A 2 10.43 31.11 -16.02
C LYS A 2 11.03 29.78 -16.48
N PRO A 3 11.57 29.69 -17.72
CA PRO A 3 12.33 28.52 -18.13
C PRO A 3 13.49 28.20 -17.16
N GLY A 4 13.62 26.92 -16.77
CA GLY A 4 14.58 26.47 -15.78
C GLY A 4 14.20 26.64 -14.33
N ASP A 5 12.98 27.10 -14.03
CA ASP A 5 12.43 27.08 -12.67
C ASP A 5 11.99 25.65 -12.32
N HIS A 6 12.29 25.22 -11.08
CA HIS A 6 11.71 24.03 -10.44
C HIS A 6 11.15 24.43 -9.09
N TYR A 7 10.01 23.88 -8.73
CA TYR A 7 9.38 24.07 -7.42
C TYR A 7 9.31 22.75 -6.69
N ILE A 8 9.47 22.77 -5.38
CA ILE A 8 9.47 21.60 -4.52
C ILE A 8 8.52 21.78 -3.34
N THR A 9 7.93 20.71 -2.90
CA THR A 9 7.21 20.61 -1.62
C THR A 9 7.09 19.16 -1.18
N ASN A 10 6.93 18.92 0.11
CA ASN A 10 6.49 17.66 0.66
C ASN A 10 5.30 17.84 1.63
N ASP A 11 4.54 18.93 1.49
CA ASP A 11 3.38 19.17 2.35
C ASP A 11 2.34 18.06 2.19
N PRO A 12 2.04 17.28 3.25
CA PRO A 12 1.11 16.16 3.17
C PRO A 12 -0.29 16.51 2.66
N TRP A 13 -0.77 17.71 2.97
CA TRP A 13 -2.11 18.20 2.60
C TRP A 13 -2.22 18.70 1.17
N LEU A 14 -1.09 18.96 0.52
CA LEU A 14 -1.00 19.41 -0.86
C LEU A 14 -0.55 18.31 -1.82
N THR A 15 0.14 17.29 -1.30
CA THR A 15 0.70 16.18 -2.10
C THR A 15 0.10 14.84 -1.69
N SER A 16 0.92 13.81 -1.51
CA SER A 16 0.53 12.41 -1.34
C SER A 16 0.37 11.95 0.12
N GLY A 17 0.33 12.87 1.07
CA GLY A 17 -0.21 12.60 2.41
C GLY A 17 0.79 12.29 3.51
N HIS A 18 2.12 12.36 3.27
CA HIS A 18 3.15 12.34 4.32
C HIS A 18 4.44 13.06 3.88
N LEU A 19 5.32 13.39 4.84
CA LEU A 19 6.52 14.17 4.55
C LEU A 19 7.57 13.44 3.71
N HIS A 20 7.56 12.10 3.67
CA HIS A 20 8.52 11.30 2.90
C HIS A 20 8.32 11.39 1.38
N ASP A 21 7.18 11.90 0.92
CA ASP A 21 6.89 12.06 -0.50
C ASP A 21 7.24 13.49 -0.94
N ILE A 22 8.39 13.63 -1.59
CA ILE A 22 8.83 14.90 -2.17
C ILE A 22 8.26 15.04 -3.58
N THR A 23 7.55 16.14 -3.84
CA THR A 23 7.00 16.49 -5.15
C THR A 23 7.79 17.63 -5.75
N VAL A 24 8.22 17.47 -7.01
CA VAL A 24 8.87 18.51 -7.82
C VAL A 24 7.98 18.85 -9.01
N VAL A 25 7.78 20.16 -9.23
CA VAL A 25 6.97 20.68 -10.33
C VAL A 25 7.83 21.62 -11.17
N THR A 26 7.81 21.43 -12.49
CA THR A 26 8.62 22.17 -13.46
C THR A 26 7.73 22.70 -14.57
N PRO A 27 7.73 24.02 -14.86
CA PRO A 27 7.01 24.59 -15.99
C PRO A 27 7.71 24.27 -17.32
N SER A 28 6.93 23.89 -18.31
CA SER A 28 7.38 23.67 -19.68
C SER A 28 6.98 24.85 -20.57
N PHE A 29 7.92 25.33 -21.39
CA PHE A 29 7.71 26.48 -22.28
C PHE A 29 7.96 26.08 -23.74
N TYR A 30 7.07 26.51 -24.62
CA TYR A 30 7.23 26.35 -26.05
C TYR A 30 7.12 27.72 -26.72
N ARG A 31 8.17 28.14 -27.45
CA ARG A 31 8.26 29.45 -28.11
C ARG A 31 8.01 30.65 -27.20
N GLY A 32 8.42 30.51 -25.93
CA GLY A 32 8.29 31.53 -24.89
C GLY A 32 6.98 31.50 -24.08
N GLU A 33 5.99 30.69 -24.50
CA GLU A 33 4.72 30.54 -23.82
C GLU A 33 4.68 29.28 -22.94
N PRO A 34 4.08 29.32 -21.75
CA PRO A 34 3.92 28.14 -20.91
C PRO A 34 2.89 27.18 -21.53
N VAL A 35 3.28 25.92 -21.74
CA VAL A 35 2.42 24.88 -22.37
C VAL A 35 2.01 23.77 -21.40
N GLY A 36 2.59 23.71 -20.21
CA GLY A 36 2.24 22.70 -19.22
C GLY A 36 3.16 22.74 -18.00
N LEU A 37 2.83 21.86 -17.06
CA LEU A 37 3.63 21.60 -15.87
C LEU A 37 3.97 20.11 -15.83
N PHE A 38 5.23 19.77 -15.71
CA PHE A 38 5.65 18.42 -15.35
C PHE A 38 5.74 18.32 -13.83
N ALA A 39 5.14 17.28 -13.29
CA ALA A 39 5.18 17.01 -11.86
C ALA A 39 5.50 15.54 -11.64
N ASN A 40 6.37 15.26 -10.70
CA ASN A 40 6.61 13.92 -10.20
C ASN A 40 6.75 13.92 -8.69
N THR A 41 6.58 12.74 -8.11
CA THR A 41 6.72 12.54 -6.67
C THR A 41 7.59 11.33 -6.43
N ILE A 42 8.53 11.44 -5.50
CA ILE A 42 9.38 10.34 -5.05
C ILE A 42 9.25 10.16 -3.54
N HIS A 43 9.20 8.88 -3.11
CA HIS A 43 9.27 8.52 -1.70
C HIS A 43 10.75 8.42 -1.31
N VAL A 44 11.25 9.38 -0.54
CA VAL A 44 12.65 9.37 -0.06
C VAL A 44 12.83 8.40 1.10
N VAL A 45 14.04 7.85 1.21
CA VAL A 45 14.38 6.86 2.24
C VAL A 45 14.32 7.42 3.66
N ASP A 46 14.57 8.72 3.82
CA ASP A 46 14.57 9.43 5.09
C ASP A 46 14.23 10.92 4.90
N ILE A 47 13.51 11.49 5.84
CA ILE A 47 13.20 12.93 5.90
C ILE A 47 13.48 13.52 7.29
N GLY A 48 14.28 12.82 8.09
CA GLY A 48 14.56 13.19 9.48
C GLY A 48 13.45 12.79 10.45
N GLY A 49 13.37 13.45 11.59
CA GLY A 49 12.37 13.20 12.61
C GLY A 49 12.37 11.76 13.13
N LEU A 50 11.18 11.27 13.51
CA LEU A 50 10.98 9.90 14.03
C LEU A 50 11.02 8.82 12.95
N GLY A 51 11.12 9.17 11.67
CA GLY A 51 11.08 8.24 10.54
C GLY A 51 9.68 7.83 10.12
N MET A 52 9.57 6.79 9.26
CA MET A 52 8.31 6.33 8.66
C MET A 52 7.55 5.37 9.59
N GLY A 53 7.45 5.70 10.88
CA GLY A 53 6.70 4.94 11.86
C GLY A 53 5.41 5.65 12.30
N PRO A 54 4.51 4.92 12.96
CA PRO A 54 3.25 5.48 13.43
C PRO A 54 3.35 6.22 14.78
N ASP A 55 4.53 6.30 15.40
CA ASP A 55 4.69 6.73 16.79
C ASP A 55 4.60 8.25 17.01
N GLY A 56 4.73 9.06 15.95
CA GLY A 56 4.57 10.50 15.98
C GLY A 56 3.19 10.92 16.51
N ARG A 57 3.16 12.01 17.28
CA ARG A 57 1.94 12.60 17.84
C ARG A 57 1.50 13.86 17.09
N GLN A 58 2.42 14.43 16.37
CA GLN A 58 2.21 15.60 15.52
C GLN A 58 3.09 15.50 14.28
N VAL A 59 2.64 16.07 13.16
CA VAL A 59 3.41 16.10 11.91
C VAL A 59 4.80 16.73 12.08
N PHE A 60 4.96 17.62 13.06
CA PHE A 60 6.25 18.28 13.36
C PHE A 60 7.33 17.32 13.90
N GLU A 61 6.93 16.15 14.40
CA GLU A 61 7.85 15.11 14.86
C GLU A 61 8.27 14.16 13.71
N GLU A 62 7.58 14.22 12.56
CA GLU A 62 7.72 13.25 11.47
C GLU A 62 8.87 13.58 10.51
N GLY A 63 9.43 14.79 10.57
CA GLY A 63 10.58 15.18 9.77
C GLY A 63 10.55 16.62 9.25
N LEU A 64 11.44 16.91 8.29
CA LEU A 64 11.57 18.20 7.65
C LEU A 64 10.36 18.47 6.74
N ALA A 65 9.58 19.50 7.06
CA ALA A 65 8.49 19.98 6.21
C ALA A 65 8.99 21.07 5.25
N ILE A 66 8.85 20.84 3.95
CA ILE A 66 9.24 21.76 2.89
C ILE A 66 7.94 22.36 2.30
N PRO A 67 7.65 23.66 2.54
CA PRO A 67 6.52 24.32 1.90
C PRO A 67 6.75 24.44 0.39
N ILE A 68 5.73 24.89 -0.37
CA ILE A 68 5.96 25.20 -1.79
C ILE A 68 7.01 26.31 -1.89
N MET A 69 8.17 25.97 -2.45
CA MET A 69 9.27 26.91 -2.63
C MET A 69 10.11 26.56 -3.86
N PRO A 70 10.95 27.48 -4.34
CA PRO A 70 11.85 27.20 -5.45
C PRO A 70 12.92 26.16 -5.07
N LEU A 71 12.99 25.05 -5.84
CA LEU A 71 14.14 24.15 -5.86
C LEU A 71 15.25 24.68 -6.76
N ALA A 72 14.86 25.28 -7.89
CA ALA A 72 15.78 26.00 -8.76
C ALA A 72 15.10 27.23 -9.37
N ARG A 73 15.90 28.21 -9.72
CA ARG A 73 15.49 29.39 -10.49
C ARG A 73 16.40 29.57 -11.69
N GLU A 74 15.78 29.62 -12.87
CA GLU A 74 16.50 29.81 -14.16
C GLU A 74 17.73 28.87 -14.28
N GLY A 75 17.54 27.58 -13.88
CA GLY A 75 18.58 26.55 -13.92
C GLY A 75 19.59 26.55 -12.78
N ARG A 76 19.45 27.44 -11.79
CA ARG A 76 20.34 27.49 -10.62
C ARG A 76 19.65 26.90 -9.41
N MET A 77 20.24 25.81 -8.88
CA MET A 77 19.74 25.12 -7.68
C MET A 77 19.77 26.02 -6.45
N ASN A 78 18.81 25.82 -5.58
CA ASN A 78 18.72 26.48 -4.26
C ASN A 78 19.59 25.71 -3.26
N GLU A 79 20.86 26.11 -3.16
CA GLU A 79 21.84 25.47 -2.27
C GLU A 79 21.47 25.58 -0.79
N ASP A 80 20.79 26.65 -0.37
CA ASP A 80 20.36 26.80 1.03
C ASP A 80 19.35 25.74 1.41
N LEU A 81 18.40 25.42 0.51
CA LEU A 81 17.46 24.33 0.72
C LEU A 81 18.18 22.97 0.76
N LEU A 82 19.12 22.71 -0.14
CA LEU A 82 19.88 21.46 -0.15
C LEU A 82 20.72 21.29 1.11
N HIS A 83 21.32 22.38 1.62
CA HIS A 83 22.02 22.38 2.91
C HIS A 83 21.06 22.05 4.07
N LEU A 84 19.84 22.59 4.10
CA LEU A 84 18.83 22.24 5.09
C LEU A 84 18.45 20.77 5.02
N VAL A 85 18.25 20.23 3.82
CA VAL A 85 17.93 18.80 3.63
C VAL A 85 19.08 17.96 4.19
N ARG A 86 20.34 18.19 3.73
CA ARG A 86 21.52 17.43 4.20
C ARG A 86 21.68 17.44 5.72
N ALA A 87 21.36 18.55 6.38
CA ALA A 87 21.48 18.72 7.83
C ALA A 87 20.39 17.99 8.62
N ASN A 88 19.27 17.62 8.00
CA ASN A 88 18.11 17.07 8.68
C ASN A 88 17.84 15.59 8.40
N VAL A 89 18.46 15.01 7.35
CA VAL A 89 18.24 13.61 6.96
C VAL A 89 19.45 12.74 7.33
N ARG A 90 19.22 11.44 7.57
CA ARG A 90 20.26 10.46 7.92
C ARG A 90 21.00 9.95 6.69
N GLU A 91 20.34 9.99 5.51
CA GLU A 91 20.86 9.49 4.23
C GLU A 91 20.95 10.61 3.17
N PRO A 92 21.77 11.66 3.41
CA PRO A 92 21.74 12.88 2.62
C PRO A 92 22.08 12.65 1.15
N LEU A 93 23.02 11.74 0.84
CA LEU A 93 23.43 11.46 -0.54
C LEU A 93 22.28 10.89 -1.37
N GLN A 94 21.50 9.95 -0.77
CA GLN A 94 20.37 9.32 -1.45
C GLN A 94 19.21 10.32 -1.63
N VAL A 95 18.86 11.04 -0.58
CA VAL A 95 17.75 12.02 -0.61
C VAL A 95 18.02 13.14 -1.60
N GLU A 96 19.24 13.68 -1.60
CA GLU A 96 19.64 14.72 -2.57
C GLU A 96 19.66 14.18 -4.00
N GLY A 97 20.18 12.96 -4.20
CA GLY A 97 20.16 12.28 -5.49
C GLY A 97 18.74 12.11 -6.04
N ASP A 98 17.79 11.75 -5.18
CA ASP A 98 16.37 11.62 -5.52
C ASP A 98 15.78 12.98 -5.94
N ILE A 99 16.09 14.07 -5.24
CA ILE A 99 15.62 15.42 -5.59
C ILE A 99 16.15 15.83 -6.98
N TYR A 100 17.43 15.62 -7.26
CA TYR A 100 18.00 15.88 -8.59
C TYR A 100 17.38 15.00 -9.68
N ALA A 101 17.11 13.73 -9.37
CA ALA A 101 16.46 12.81 -10.31
C ALA A 101 15.05 13.27 -10.67
N CYS A 102 14.30 13.83 -9.69
CA CYS A 102 12.99 14.40 -9.94
C CYS A 102 13.06 15.62 -10.89
N ALA A 103 14.00 16.54 -10.68
CA ALA A 103 14.19 17.69 -11.55
C ALA A 103 14.57 17.24 -12.97
N ALA A 104 15.55 16.35 -13.10
CA ALA A 104 16.01 15.82 -14.38
C ALA A 104 14.90 15.06 -15.15
N CYS A 105 14.05 14.31 -14.42
CA CYS A 105 12.90 13.62 -15.01
C CYS A 105 11.91 14.61 -15.64
N ASN A 106 11.61 15.71 -14.94
CA ASN A 106 10.72 16.74 -15.45
C ASN A 106 11.31 17.48 -16.65
N ASP A 107 12.61 17.79 -16.63
CA ASP A 107 13.31 18.42 -17.77
C ASP A 107 13.27 17.53 -19.01
N GLU A 108 13.53 16.23 -18.84
CA GLU A 108 13.44 15.26 -19.95
C GLU A 108 12.00 15.14 -20.46
N GLY A 109 11.00 15.13 -19.58
CA GLY A 109 9.59 15.17 -19.94
C GLY A 109 9.23 16.41 -20.75
N SER A 110 9.68 17.59 -20.29
CA SER A 110 9.52 18.86 -21.02
C SER A 110 10.15 18.84 -22.40
N ARG A 111 11.41 18.38 -22.50
CA ARG A 111 12.13 18.26 -23.77
C ARG A 111 11.39 17.36 -24.78
N ARG A 112 10.86 16.22 -24.31
CA ARG A 112 10.07 15.30 -25.18
C ARG A 112 8.74 15.90 -25.62
N LEU A 113 8.06 16.63 -24.72
CA LEU A 113 6.84 17.33 -25.07
C LEU A 113 7.07 18.35 -26.17
N ILE A 114 8.14 19.17 -26.05
CA ILE A 114 8.49 20.17 -27.07
C ILE A 114 8.82 19.50 -28.40
N ALA A 115 9.60 18.41 -28.39
CA ALA A 115 9.92 17.66 -29.60
C ALA A 115 8.65 17.08 -30.28
N MET A 116 7.71 16.58 -29.51
CA MET A 116 6.40 16.13 -30.00
C MET A 116 5.60 17.29 -30.62
N MET A 117 5.56 18.45 -29.97
CA MET A 117 4.87 19.64 -30.49
C MET A 117 5.46 20.12 -31.82
N ASP A 118 6.79 20.06 -31.97
CA ASP A 118 7.47 20.37 -33.24
C ASP A 118 7.16 19.32 -34.32
N GLU A 119 7.23 18.02 -33.99
CA GLU A 119 6.97 16.91 -34.92
C GLU A 119 5.55 16.94 -35.49
N PHE A 120 4.56 17.24 -34.66
CA PHE A 120 3.16 17.29 -35.06
C PHE A 120 2.64 18.70 -35.40
N GLU A 121 3.52 19.68 -35.44
CA GLU A 121 3.20 21.10 -35.70
C GLU A 121 2.09 21.67 -34.79
N ILE A 122 2.08 21.26 -33.52
CA ILE A 122 1.10 21.67 -32.50
C ILE A 122 1.58 22.96 -31.83
N ALA A 123 0.83 24.03 -31.98
CA ALA A 123 1.16 25.35 -31.41
C ALA A 123 0.86 25.44 -29.90
N ASN A 124 -0.24 24.80 -29.44
CA ASN A 124 -0.61 24.69 -28.02
C ASN A 124 -1.35 23.37 -27.78
N LEU A 125 -1.50 23.00 -26.49
CA LEU A 125 -2.10 21.71 -26.08
C LEU A 125 -3.57 21.81 -25.67
N ASP A 126 -4.18 22.99 -25.67
CA ASP A 126 -5.48 23.24 -25.05
C ASP A 126 -6.57 22.35 -25.67
N ARG A 127 -6.76 22.44 -26.99
CA ARG A 127 -7.76 21.65 -27.70
C ARG A 127 -7.54 20.15 -27.61
N LEU A 128 -6.28 19.70 -27.65
CA LEU A 128 -5.94 18.29 -27.53
C LEU A 128 -6.24 17.80 -26.11
N GLY A 129 -5.85 18.59 -25.10
CA GLY A 129 -6.10 18.31 -23.70
C GLY A 129 -7.59 18.23 -23.38
N GLU A 130 -8.39 19.21 -23.81
CA GLU A 130 -9.84 19.21 -23.68
C GLU A 130 -10.47 17.97 -24.31
N THR A 131 -10.08 17.63 -25.54
CA THR A 131 -10.61 16.44 -26.24
C THR A 131 -10.33 15.15 -25.46
N ILE A 132 -9.11 14.97 -24.95
CA ILE A 132 -8.71 13.78 -24.18
C ILE A 132 -9.47 13.72 -22.85
N ILE A 133 -9.59 14.83 -22.15
CA ILE A 133 -10.27 14.93 -20.85
C ILE A 133 -11.77 14.64 -21.02
N ASP A 134 -12.42 15.25 -22.00
CA ASP A 134 -13.85 15.05 -22.24
C ASP A 134 -14.16 13.61 -22.71
N ALA A 135 -13.36 13.06 -23.62
CA ALA A 135 -13.52 11.67 -24.04
C ALA A 135 -13.36 10.68 -22.87
N SER A 136 -12.40 10.89 -22.02
CA SER A 136 -12.16 10.05 -20.83
C SER A 136 -13.28 10.18 -19.81
N ARG A 137 -13.81 11.39 -19.61
CA ARG A 137 -14.94 11.65 -18.72
C ARG A 137 -16.21 10.94 -19.20
N GLU A 138 -16.57 11.10 -20.46
CA GLU A 138 -17.76 10.45 -21.02
C GLU A 138 -17.62 8.92 -21.02
N ALA A 139 -16.44 8.38 -21.32
CA ALA A 139 -16.19 6.96 -21.25
C ALA A 139 -16.38 6.41 -19.82
N THR A 140 -15.91 7.13 -18.79
CA THR A 140 -16.13 6.75 -17.39
C THR A 140 -17.59 6.87 -16.99
N LEU A 141 -18.28 7.96 -17.36
CA LEU A 141 -19.70 8.15 -17.09
C LEU A 141 -20.55 7.06 -17.74
N ALA A 142 -20.23 6.66 -18.98
CA ALA A 142 -20.94 5.58 -19.65
C ALA A 142 -20.87 4.26 -18.88
N ARG A 143 -19.73 3.94 -18.24
CA ARG A 143 -19.59 2.76 -17.37
C ARG A 143 -20.38 2.91 -16.08
N ILE A 144 -20.38 4.09 -15.48
CA ILE A 144 -21.14 4.36 -14.24
C ILE A 144 -22.65 4.25 -14.48
N ARG A 145 -23.17 4.85 -15.56
CA ARG A 145 -24.58 4.79 -15.93
C ARG A 145 -25.12 3.39 -16.21
N ALA A 146 -24.22 2.44 -16.53
CA ALA A 146 -24.58 1.04 -16.70
C ALA A 146 -24.74 0.27 -15.37
N LEU A 147 -24.39 0.86 -14.24
CA LEU A 147 -24.55 0.28 -12.92
C LEU A 147 -25.95 0.60 -12.35
N PRO A 148 -26.55 -0.29 -11.55
CA PRO A 148 -27.76 0.02 -10.81
C PRO A 148 -27.58 1.27 -9.92
N HIS A 149 -28.49 2.25 -10.06
CA HIS A 149 -28.49 3.45 -9.23
C HIS A 149 -28.92 3.12 -7.80
N GLY A 150 -28.43 3.86 -6.82
CA GLY A 150 -28.78 3.68 -5.42
C GLY A 150 -27.67 4.03 -4.45
N ILE A 151 -27.89 3.71 -3.17
CA ILE A 151 -26.92 3.90 -2.09
C ILE A 151 -26.51 2.53 -1.55
N TYR A 152 -25.23 2.23 -1.59
CA TYR A 152 -24.64 0.95 -1.20
C TYR A 152 -23.67 1.17 -0.07
N LYS A 153 -23.87 0.48 1.05
CA LYS A 153 -23.12 0.70 2.29
C LYS A 153 -22.20 -0.46 2.58
N ASN A 154 -21.01 -0.15 3.08
CA ASN A 154 -20.07 -1.15 3.61
C ASN A 154 -19.32 -0.59 4.81
N SER A 155 -18.88 -1.48 5.67
CA SER A 155 -18.05 -1.17 6.83
C SER A 155 -16.89 -2.15 6.90
N LEU A 156 -15.70 -1.64 7.24
CA LEU A 156 -14.50 -2.43 7.44
C LEU A 156 -13.88 -2.09 8.79
N THR A 157 -13.66 -3.11 9.64
CA THR A 157 -12.92 -2.96 10.88
C THR A 157 -11.46 -3.30 10.63
N MET A 158 -10.56 -2.47 11.12
CA MET A 158 -9.11 -2.68 11.07
C MET A 158 -8.51 -2.62 12.48
N ASP A 159 -7.25 -3.09 12.62
CA ASP A 159 -6.62 -3.22 13.93
C ASP A 159 -6.36 -1.86 14.60
N GLY A 160 -6.01 -0.83 13.81
CA GLY A 160 -5.61 0.48 14.31
C GLY A 160 -4.28 0.44 15.06
N TYR A 161 -3.95 1.48 15.80
CA TYR A 161 -2.73 1.51 16.62
C TYR A 161 -2.98 0.97 18.04
N ASP A 162 -3.75 1.68 18.84
CA ASP A 162 -4.10 1.36 20.24
C ASP A 162 -5.50 0.76 20.38
N LYS A 163 -6.39 1.06 19.46
CA LYS A 163 -7.77 0.59 19.41
C LYS A 163 -8.21 0.31 17.97
N PRO A 164 -9.19 -0.58 17.77
CA PRO A 164 -9.75 -0.81 16.45
C PRO A 164 -10.33 0.46 15.84
N LEU A 165 -10.21 0.58 14.52
CA LEU A 165 -10.83 1.63 13.71
C LEU A 165 -11.90 1.03 12.81
N ILE A 166 -12.98 1.77 12.58
CA ILE A 166 -14.06 1.41 11.67
C ILE A 166 -14.06 2.42 10.54
N LEU A 167 -13.95 1.93 9.31
CA LEU A 167 -14.12 2.70 8.09
C LEU A 167 -15.51 2.41 7.54
N ASN A 168 -16.41 3.40 7.57
CA ASN A 168 -17.75 3.30 7.00
C ASN A 168 -17.76 4.00 5.64
N ALA A 169 -18.49 3.45 4.68
CA ALA A 169 -18.71 4.06 3.38
C ALA A 169 -20.18 3.90 2.95
N ALA A 170 -20.75 4.99 2.44
CA ALA A 170 -22.01 5.00 1.73
C ALA A 170 -21.73 5.49 0.28
N MET A 171 -21.81 4.59 -0.68
CA MET A 171 -21.56 4.87 -2.08
C MET A 171 -22.87 5.14 -2.79
N ALA A 172 -23.08 6.36 -3.27
CA ALA A 172 -24.21 6.76 -4.10
C ALA A 172 -23.80 6.68 -5.58
N ILE A 173 -24.58 5.95 -6.38
CA ILE A 173 -24.41 5.80 -7.83
C ILE A 173 -25.58 6.46 -8.52
N SER A 174 -25.29 7.37 -9.48
CA SER A 174 -26.27 8.12 -10.28
C SER A 174 -25.76 8.30 -11.72
N ASP A 175 -26.56 8.95 -12.57
CA ASP A 175 -26.13 9.32 -13.93
C ASP A 175 -24.96 10.30 -13.96
N ASP A 176 -24.80 11.11 -12.91
CA ASP A 176 -23.77 12.14 -12.82
C ASP A 176 -22.43 11.62 -12.29
N GLY A 177 -22.41 10.42 -11.69
CA GLY A 177 -21.18 9.84 -11.14
C GLY A 177 -21.38 8.95 -9.92
N ILE A 178 -20.27 8.70 -9.25
CA ILE A 178 -20.20 7.96 -7.98
C ILE A 178 -19.71 8.92 -6.89
N HIS A 179 -20.50 9.02 -5.82
CA HIS A 179 -20.10 9.73 -4.61
C HIS A 179 -19.92 8.75 -3.46
N VAL A 180 -18.77 8.78 -2.78
CA VAL A 180 -18.49 7.96 -1.60
C VAL A 180 -18.42 8.84 -0.37
N ASP A 181 -19.38 8.66 0.53
CA ASP A 181 -19.43 9.36 1.81
C ASP A 181 -18.91 8.46 2.93
N PHE A 182 -17.92 8.95 3.67
CA PHE A 182 -17.29 8.27 4.80
C PHE A 182 -17.85 8.72 6.18
N ASP A 183 -19.05 9.27 6.22
CA ASP A 183 -19.68 9.63 7.50
C ASP A 183 -19.77 8.41 8.44
N GLY A 184 -19.60 8.66 9.76
CA GLY A 184 -19.56 7.61 10.78
C GLY A 184 -18.24 6.81 10.82
N THR A 185 -17.23 7.17 10.05
CA THR A 185 -15.86 6.63 10.18
C THR A 185 -15.22 7.08 11.51
N SER A 186 -14.41 6.23 12.11
CA SER A 186 -13.74 6.49 13.39
C SER A 186 -13.04 7.85 13.43
N PRO A 187 -13.01 8.53 14.59
CA PRO A 187 -12.23 9.75 14.79
C PRO A 187 -10.74 9.54 14.51
N ALA A 188 -10.02 10.64 14.32
CA ALA A 188 -8.58 10.65 14.15
C ALA A 188 -7.86 9.88 15.28
N SER A 189 -6.80 9.16 14.89
CA SER A 189 -5.89 8.51 15.83
C SER A 189 -4.90 9.52 16.40
N SER A 190 -4.53 9.36 17.67
CA SER A 190 -3.42 10.13 18.25
C SER A 190 -2.06 9.74 17.70
N TYR A 191 -1.99 8.78 16.79
CA TYR A 191 -0.77 8.21 16.21
C TYR A 191 -0.74 8.42 14.69
N GLY A 192 0.43 8.32 14.08
CA GLY A 192 0.71 8.68 12.69
C GLY A 192 0.11 7.79 11.61
N ILE A 193 -1.04 7.18 11.87
CA ILE A 193 -1.79 6.36 10.90
C ILE A 193 -2.93 7.11 10.21
N ASN A 194 -3.10 8.39 10.48
CA ASN A 194 -4.17 9.20 9.90
C ASN A 194 -3.94 9.47 8.42
N VAL A 195 -5.02 9.76 7.74
CA VAL A 195 -5.07 10.01 6.28
C VAL A 195 -5.51 11.45 6.03
N VAL A 196 -4.83 12.12 5.12
CA VAL A 196 -5.27 13.42 4.59
C VAL A 196 -6.32 13.21 3.49
N TYR A 197 -7.15 14.23 3.27
CA TYR A 197 -8.25 14.14 2.29
C TYR A 197 -7.79 13.75 0.87
N ASN A 198 -6.68 14.30 0.39
CA ASN A 198 -6.16 13.99 -0.95
C ASN A 198 -5.83 12.50 -1.11
N TYR A 199 -5.26 11.88 -0.09
CA TYR A 199 -4.96 10.45 -0.10
C TYR A 199 -6.24 9.61 -0.01
N CYS A 200 -7.20 10.04 0.81
CA CYS A 200 -8.53 9.41 0.90
C CYS A 200 -9.22 9.40 -0.47
N LEU A 201 -9.28 10.57 -1.14
CA LEU A 201 -9.84 10.71 -2.49
C LEU A 201 -9.12 9.80 -3.49
N ALA A 202 -7.79 9.83 -3.50
CA ALA A 202 -6.98 9.08 -4.47
C ALA A 202 -7.21 7.56 -4.37
N TYR A 203 -7.13 6.99 -3.17
CA TYR A 203 -7.30 5.54 -2.99
C TYR A 203 -8.75 5.07 -3.12
N THR A 204 -9.71 5.92 -2.80
CA THR A 204 -11.13 5.67 -3.06
C THR A 204 -11.40 5.65 -4.58
N ALA A 205 -10.96 6.68 -5.30
CA ALA A 205 -11.10 6.75 -6.75
C ALA A 205 -10.37 5.60 -7.45
N PHE A 206 -9.16 5.25 -6.99
CA PHE A 206 -8.43 4.09 -7.49
C PHE A 206 -9.24 2.80 -7.33
N GLY A 207 -9.81 2.54 -6.15
CA GLY A 207 -10.64 1.35 -5.91
C GLY A 207 -11.85 1.30 -6.87
N VAL A 208 -12.57 2.41 -7.03
CA VAL A 208 -13.68 2.50 -7.98
C VAL A 208 -13.20 2.23 -9.41
N LYS A 209 -12.13 2.90 -9.86
CA LYS A 209 -11.56 2.78 -11.21
C LYS A 209 -11.13 1.35 -11.54
N CYS A 210 -10.59 0.60 -10.59
CA CYS A 210 -10.16 -0.80 -10.80
C CYS A 210 -11.29 -1.71 -11.31
N LEU A 211 -12.54 -1.39 -10.98
CA LEU A 211 -13.69 -2.24 -11.27
C LEU A 211 -14.66 -1.62 -12.29
N VAL A 212 -14.87 -0.30 -12.21
CA VAL A 212 -15.92 0.36 -13.00
C VAL A 212 -15.43 0.73 -14.40
N ALA A 213 -14.24 1.27 -14.54
CA ALA A 213 -13.69 1.72 -15.83
C ALA A 213 -12.17 1.50 -15.90
N PRO A 214 -11.68 0.24 -15.74
CA PRO A 214 -10.23 -0.05 -15.70
C PRO A 214 -9.54 0.26 -17.04
N GLU A 215 -10.24 0.19 -18.15
CA GLU A 215 -9.72 0.42 -19.50
C GLU A 215 -9.55 1.90 -19.86
N VAL A 216 -10.21 2.82 -19.12
CA VAL A 216 -10.12 4.25 -19.39
C VAL A 216 -8.83 4.81 -18.76
N PRO A 217 -7.95 5.47 -19.53
CA PRO A 217 -6.71 6.03 -18.98
C PRO A 217 -6.97 7.03 -17.83
N ASN A 218 -6.08 7.05 -16.85
CA ASN A 218 -6.19 7.98 -15.72
C ASN A 218 -5.82 9.40 -16.14
N ASN A 219 -6.76 10.31 -15.99
CA ASN A 219 -6.59 11.75 -16.14
C ASN A 219 -7.69 12.49 -15.38
N ALA A 220 -7.66 13.83 -15.40
CA ALA A 220 -8.66 14.65 -14.73
C ALA A 220 -10.11 14.31 -15.17
N GLY A 221 -10.34 14.03 -16.45
CA GLY A 221 -11.66 13.68 -16.99
C GLY A 221 -12.17 12.35 -16.46
N SER A 222 -11.34 11.29 -16.49
CA SER A 222 -11.74 9.97 -16.05
C SER A 222 -11.98 9.87 -14.54
N LEU A 223 -11.37 10.76 -13.75
CA LEU A 223 -11.52 10.79 -12.28
C LEU A 223 -12.63 11.75 -11.82
N ALA A 224 -12.96 12.78 -12.59
CA ALA A 224 -13.96 13.79 -12.22
C ALA A 224 -15.33 13.22 -11.80
N PRO A 225 -15.86 12.15 -12.42
CA PRO A 225 -17.14 11.56 -11.99
C PRO A 225 -17.10 10.82 -10.64
N ILE A 226 -15.92 10.71 -10.01
CA ILE A 226 -15.76 10.02 -8.72
C ILE A 226 -15.44 11.06 -7.65
N THR A 227 -16.36 11.26 -6.72
CA THR A 227 -16.23 12.26 -5.64
C THR A 227 -16.27 11.60 -4.27
N VAL A 228 -15.68 12.26 -3.28
CA VAL A 228 -15.58 11.74 -1.91
C VAL A 228 -15.97 12.82 -0.92
N SER A 229 -16.65 12.44 0.15
CA SER A 229 -16.77 13.25 1.36
C SER A 229 -16.28 12.44 2.58
N ALA A 230 -15.60 13.13 3.50
CA ALA A 230 -15.17 12.58 4.77
C ALA A 230 -15.22 13.69 5.83
N PRO A 231 -15.87 13.47 6.99
CA PRO A 231 -15.95 14.47 8.05
C PRO A 231 -14.54 14.92 8.50
N GLU A 232 -14.37 16.22 8.68
CA GLU A 232 -13.12 16.75 9.23
C GLU A 232 -12.89 16.21 10.65
N GLY A 233 -11.68 15.78 10.95
CA GLY A 233 -11.32 15.17 12.23
C GLY A 233 -11.61 13.67 12.33
N CYS A 234 -12.17 13.04 11.30
CA CYS A 234 -12.13 11.57 11.20
C CYS A 234 -10.74 11.10 10.71
N VAL A 235 -10.43 9.81 10.89
CA VAL A 235 -9.13 9.22 10.52
C VAL A 235 -8.80 9.35 9.02
N LEU A 236 -9.78 9.62 8.17
CA LEU A 236 -9.64 9.78 6.72
C LEU A 236 -9.54 11.24 6.24
N ASN A 237 -9.70 12.22 7.14
CA ASN A 237 -9.64 13.65 6.81
C ASN A 237 -9.13 14.47 7.99
N VAL A 238 -7.85 14.33 8.30
CA VAL A 238 -7.21 15.12 9.35
C VAL A 238 -6.60 16.41 8.80
N LYS A 239 -6.48 17.40 9.68
CA LYS A 239 -5.78 18.66 9.42
C LYS A 239 -4.51 18.75 10.27
N ARG A 240 -3.63 19.72 9.97
CA ARG A 240 -2.50 20.03 10.85
C ARG A 240 -3.02 20.32 12.27
N PRO A 241 -2.32 19.89 13.32
CA PRO A 241 -1.00 19.24 13.32
C PRO A 241 -1.03 17.70 13.41
N TRP A 242 -2.12 17.04 13.04
CA TRP A 242 -2.24 15.58 13.18
C TRP A 242 -1.10 14.83 12.47
N PRO A 243 -0.58 13.73 13.08
CA PRO A 243 0.50 12.93 12.51
C PRO A 243 -0.03 12.02 11.39
N VAL A 244 0.77 11.83 10.32
CA VAL A 244 0.36 11.14 9.08
C VAL A 244 1.45 10.27 8.47
N ALA A 245 2.60 10.07 9.13
CA ALA A 245 3.76 9.38 8.56
C ALA A 245 3.42 7.98 7.98
N ALA A 246 2.61 7.20 8.69
CA ALA A 246 2.17 5.87 8.28
C ALA A 246 0.73 5.84 7.72
N ARG A 247 0.30 6.90 7.00
CA ARG A 247 -1.05 7.03 6.40
C ARG A 247 -1.51 5.83 5.57
N HIS A 248 -0.55 5.16 4.92
CA HIS A 248 -0.82 4.01 4.08
C HIS A 248 -1.43 2.83 4.86
N THR A 249 -1.17 2.74 6.16
CA THR A 249 -1.76 1.72 7.04
C THR A 249 -3.29 1.72 6.95
N VAL A 250 -3.92 2.89 6.97
CA VAL A 250 -5.36 3.08 6.83
C VAL A 250 -5.77 3.21 5.36
N GLY A 251 -5.07 4.05 4.61
CA GLY A 251 -5.47 4.39 3.24
C GLY A 251 -5.47 3.20 2.28
N HIS A 252 -4.58 2.23 2.44
CA HIS A 252 -4.58 1.02 1.62
C HIS A 252 -5.81 0.12 1.83
N MET A 253 -6.60 0.34 2.88
CA MET A 253 -7.86 -0.38 3.10
C MET A 253 -9.04 0.20 2.30
N LEU A 254 -8.91 1.42 1.78
CA LEU A 254 -10.01 2.10 1.08
C LEU A 254 -10.53 1.35 -0.16
N PRO A 255 -9.69 0.73 -1.02
CA PRO A 255 -10.20 -0.12 -2.09
C PRO A 255 -11.07 -1.27 -1.60
N ASP A 256 -10.69 -1.97 -0.51
CA ASP A 256 -11.50 -3.03 0.06
C ASP A 256 -12.86 -2.52 0.58
N VAL A 257 -12.88 -1.30 1.14
CA VAL A 257 -14.10 -0.65 1.61
C VAL A 257 -15.05 -0.39 0.44
N VAL A 258 -14.57 0.24 -0.65
CA VAL A 258 -15.42 0.52 -1.83
C VAL A 258 -15.77 -0.74 -2.61
N PHE A 259 -14.92 -1.76 -2.62
CA PHE A 259 -15.24 -3.07 -3.18
C PHE A 259 -16.44 -3.71 -2.46
N GLY A 260 -16.55 -3.53 -1.15
CA GLY A 260 -17.73 -3.99 -0.40
C GLY A 260 -19.02 -3.28 -0.78
N CYS A 261 -18.96 -2.01 -1.21
CA CYS A 261 -20.11 -1.30 -1.78
C CYS A 261 -20.42 -1.83 -3.20
N LEU A 262 -19.42 -1.90 -4.07
CA LEU A 262 -19.56 -2.34 -5.46
C LEU A 262 -20.01 -3.79 -5.58
N HIS A 263 -19.66 -4.64 -4.63
CA HIS A 263 -20.10 -6.04 -4.60
C HIS A 263 -21.62 -6.21 -4.62
N GLN A 264 -22.36 -5.26 -4.09
CA GLN A 264 -23.82 -5.28 -4.04
C GLN A 264 -24.46 -4.98 -5.40
N VAL A 265 -23.74 -4.37 -6.33
CA VAL A 265 -24.22 -3.98 -7.66
C VAL A 265 -23.55 -4.75 -8.80
N MET A 266 -22.33 -5.21 -8.61
CA MET A 266 -21.55 -5.97 -9.59
C MET A 266 -21.57 -7.45 -9.19
N SER A 267 -22.70 -8.12 -9.38
CA SER A 267 -22.89 -9.52 -8.96
C SER A 267 -21.76 -10.42 -9.49
N GLY A 268 -20.98 -10.99 -8.56
CA GLY A 268 -19.89 -11.90 -8.87
C GLY A 268 -18.64 -11.27 -9.49
N GLY A 269 -18.62 -9.92 -9.74
CA GLY A 269 -17.53 -9.23 -10.42
C GLY A 269 -16.45 -8.61 -9.53
N VAL A 270 -16.60 -8.68 -8.19
CA VAL A 270 -15.74 -7.96 -7.25
C VAL A 270 -14.85 -8.93 -6.47
N PRO A 271 -13.51 -8.72 -6.42
CA PRO A 271 -12.58 -9.56 -5.67
C PRO A 271 -12.88 -9.59 -4.17
N ALA A 272 -12.46 -10.66 -3.49
CA ALA A 272 -12.41 -10.71 -2.03
C ALA A 272 -11.38 -9.71 -1.48
N GLU A 273 -11.40 -9.47 -0.16
CA GLU A 273 -10.43 -8.56 0.46
C GLU A 273 -9.01 -9.12 0.43
N GLY A 274 -8.05 -8.22 0.27
CA GLY A 274 -6.63 -8.54 0.36
C GLY A 274 -6.03 -8.26 1.75
N ALA A 275 -4.77 -8.60 1.90
CA ALA A 275 -3.95 -8.12 3.02
C ALA A 275 -3.86 -6.59 3.01
N SER A 276 -3.86 -5.99 1.85
CA SER A 276 -3.97 -4.57 1.49
C SER A 276 -2.89 -3.67 2.07
N SER A 277 -2.79 -3.54 3.39
CA SER A 277 -1.73 -2.77 4.04
C SER A 277 -0.39 -3.48 3.92
N LEU A 278 0.63 -2.74 3.49
CA LEU A 278 2.00 -3.23 3.46
C LEU A 278 2.53 -3.46 4.88
N TRP A 279 3.37 -4.48 5.01
CA TRP A 279 4.24 -4.64 6.18
C TRP A 279 5.64 -4.15 5.80
N ASN A 280 5.86 -2.86 6.00
CA ASN A 280 7.07 -2.16 5.58
C ASN A 280 7.77 -1.49 6.79
N PRO A 281 8.38 -2.29 7.68
CA PRO A 281 9.11 -1.72 8.80
C PRO A 281 10.29 -0.90 8.30
N GLN A 282 10.47 0.30 8.86
CA GLN A 282 11.76 0.96 8.82
C GLN A 282 12.65 0.32 9.89
N ILE A 283 13.88 -0.01 9.52
CA ILE A 283 14.84 -0.72 10.36
C ILE A 283 16.05 0.18 10.59
N PHE A 284 16.44 0.29 11.83
CA PHE A 284 17.63 1.02 12.24
C PHE A 284 18.61 0.09 12.94
N GLY A 285 19.91 0.39 12.86
CA GLY A 285 20.96 -0.23 13.65
C GLY A 285 22.00 0.78 14.11
N GLY A 286 22.66 0.45 15.19
CA GLY A 286 23.76 1.25 15.76
C GLY A 286 23.32 2.53 16.50
N GLY A 287 24.25 3.10 17.26
CA GLY A 287 24.07 4.32 18.02
C GLY A 287 22.93 4.27 19.07
N SER A 288 22.44 5.42 19.46
CA SER A 288 21.32 5.58 20.40
C SER A 288 19.95 5.18 19.85
N LEU A 289 19.89 4.74 18.59
CA LEU A 289 18.66 4.31 17.94
C LEU A 289 18.20 2.92 18.36
N VAL A 290 19.06 2.14 18.99
CA VAL A 290 18.76 0.78 19.44
C VAL A 290 18.81 0.71 20.96
N ASP A 291 17.67 0.39 21.56
CA ASP A 291 17.58 0.05 22.97
C ASP A 291 18.02 -1.43 23.18
N ASP A 292 18.36 -1.81 24.40
CA ASP A 292 18.76 -3.19 24.79
C ASP A 292 20.07 -3.68 24.11
N VAL A 293 21.10 -2.84 24.08
CA VAL A 293 22.46 -3.28 23.77
C VAL A 293 23.02 -4.00 25.02
N ASP A 294 23.63 -5.17 24.82
CA ASP A 294 24.23 -5.94 25.92
C ASP A 294 25.17 -5.08 26.77
N GLU A 295 25.14 -5.26 28.10
CA GLU A 295 26.06 -4.57 28.99
C GLU A 295 27.52 -4.80 28.53
N GLY A 296 28.22 -3.69 28.26
CA GLY A 296 29.60 -3.71 27.76
C GLY A 296 29.78 -3.57 26.26
N THR A 297 28.70 -3.52 25.48
CA THR A 297 28.79 -3.17 24.05
C THR A 297 28.70 -1.65 23.90
N ASP A 298 29.72 -1.04 23.31
CA ASP A 298 29.62 0.38 22.89
C ASP A 298 28.68 0.50 21.69
N ALA A 299 27.47 1.00 21.95
CA ALA A 299 26.47 1.23 20.90
C ALA A 299 26.98 2.11 19.74
N ASN A 300 27.93 3.00 20.02
CA ASN A 300 28.53 3.87 19.01
C ASN A 300 29.53 3.13 18.11
N SER A 301 30.02 1.97 18.52
CA SER A 301 30.90 1.13 17.70
C SER A 301 30.14 0.28 16.67
N LEU A 302 28.81 0.18 16.79
CA LEU A 302 27.96 -0.58 15.87
C LEU A 302 27.70 0.20 14.57
N PRO A 303 27.59 -0.50 13.42
CA PRO A 303 27.23 0.15 12.17
C PRO A 303 25.92 0.91 12.28
N GLN A 304 25.94 2.20 11.98
CA GLN A 304 24.72 3.00 11.88
C GLN A 304 24.13 2.86 10.47
N PHE A 305 22.85 2.55 10.39
CA PHE A 305 22.12 2.49 9.13
C PHE A 305 20.62 2.72 9.35
N SER A 306 19.95 3.10 8.27
CA SER A 306 18.50 3.15 8.17
C SER A 306 18.08 2.52 6.84
N THR A 307 17.12 1.62 6.87
CA THR A 307 16.55 1.03 5.64
C THR A 307 15.07 0.75 5.80
N VAL A 308 14.33 0.79 4.70
CA VAL A 308 12.91 0.40 4.67
C VAL A 308 12.77 -0.86 3.82
N ILE A 309 12.09 -1.85 4.37
CA ILE A 309 11.85 -3.11 3.66
C ILE A 309 10.36 -3.26 3.40
N PHE A 310 9.99 -3.63 2.16
CA PHE A 310 8.61 -3.79 1.76
C PHE A 310 8.22 -5.26 1.68
N HIS A 311 7.22 -5.65 2.47
CA HIS A 311 6.67 -6.99 2.46
C HIS A 311 5.18 -6.95 2.20
N CYS A 312 4.71 -7.92 1.39
CA CYS A 312 3.33 -7.99 0.93
C CYS A 312 2.68 -9.29 1.41
N GLY A 313 1.44 -9.19 1.85
CA GLY A 313 0.60 -10.33 2.10
C GLY A 313 -0.07 -10.85 0.82
N GLY A 314 -1.11 -11.68 0.97
CA GLY A 314 -1.87 -12.21 -0.15
C GLY A 314 -2.95 -11.24 -0.64
N ALA A 315 -3.16 -11.15 -1.95
CA ALA A 315 -4.30 -10.46 -2.53
C ALA A 315 -5.56 -11.33 -2.41
N GLY A 316 -6.74 -10.70 -2.36
CA GLY A 316 -8.01 -11.41 -2.38
C GLY A 316 -8.22 -12.23 -3.65
N ALA A 317 -8.94 -13.35 -3.54
CA ALA A 317 -9.35 -14.13 -4.69
C ALA A 317 -10.24 -13.30 -5.62
N ARG A 318 -10.08 -13.50 -6.90
CA ARG A 318 -10.83 -12.83 -7.95
C ARG A 318 -12.03 -13.70 -8.37
N PRO A 319 -13.03 -13.15 -9.05
CA PRO A 319 -14.25 -13.90 -9.44
C PRO A 319 -13.99 -15.21 -10.21
N GLU A 320 -12.90 -15.26 -11.00
CA GLU A 320 -12.59 -16.41 -11.86
C GLU A 320 -11.15 -16.92 -11.69
N LYS A 321 -10.41 -16.37 -10.74
CA LYS A 321 -8.98 -16.70 -10.51
C LYS A 321 -8.63 -16.65 -9.04
N ASP A 322 -7.66 -17.46 -8.66
CA ASP A 322 -7.04 -17.39 -7.34
C ASP A 322 -6.42 -16.01 -7.08
N GLY A 323 -6.33 -15.62 -5.82
CA GLY A 323 -5.61 -14.46 -5.38
C GLY A 323 -4.11 -14.57 -5.67
N LEU A 324 -3.46 -13.45 -5.91
CA LEU A 324 -2.01 -13.42 -6.11
C LEU A 324 -1.31 -13.49 -4.76
N SER A 325 -0.34 -14.39 -4.64
CA SER A 325 0.48 -14.53 -3.42
C SER A 325 1.53 -13.43 -3.33
N ALA A 326 1.82 -12.96 -2.13
CA ALA A 326 2.85 -11.95 -1.85
C ALA A 326 2.78 -10.72 -2.77
N THR A 327 1.58 -10.18 -2.98
CA THR A 327 1.33 -9.12 -3.96
C THR A 327 0.95 -7.81 -3.28
N ALA A 328 1.65 -6.74 -3.66
CA ALA A 328 1.40 -5.39 -3.18
C ALA A 328 0.21 -4.75 -3.90
N PHE A 329 -0.99 -5.06 -3.47
CA PHE A 329 -2.20 -4.35 -3.86
C PHE A 329 -2.78 -3.66 -2.60
N PRO A 330 -3.16 -2.39 -2.64
CA PRO A 330 -3.26 -1.49 -3.81
C PRO A 330 -1.99 -0.68 -4.15
N SER A 331 -0.91 -0.77 -3.37
CA SER A 331 0.23 0.16 -3.51
C SER A 331 1.07 -0.07 -4.77
N GLY A 332 1.15 -1.28 -5.30
CA GLY A 332 1.94 -1.62 -6.48
C GLY A 332 3.47 -1.63 -6.27
N VAL A 333 3.96 -1.51 -5.02
CA VAL A 333 5.41 -1.58 -4.73
C VAL A 333 5.98 -2.94 -5.09
N ARG A 334 7.27 -2.96 -5.45
CA ARG A 334 8.02 -4.20 -5.69
C ARG A 334 8.87 -4.53 -4.47
N THR A 335 9.03 -5.81 -4.22
CA THR A 335 9.92 -6.27 -3.16
C THR A 335 11.38 -6.16 -3.62
N ILE A 336 12.23 -5.60 -2.76
CA ILE A 336 13.67 -5.53 -2.98
C ILE A 336 14.25 -6.96 -2.85
N PRO A 337 15.16 -7.39 -3.73
CA PRO A 337 15.91 -8.64 -3.57
C PRO A 337 16.64 -8.70 -2.22
N ILE A 338 16.72 -9.89 -1.63
CA ILE A 338 17.41 -10.10 -0.35
C ILE A 338 18.85 -9.63 -0.45
N GLU A 339 19.54 -10.03 -1.50
CA GLU A 339 20.97 -9.73 -1.75
C GLU A 339 21.22 -8.21 -1.82
N ALA A 340 20.31 -7.48 -2.46
CA ALA A 340 20.41 -6.02 -2.52
C ALA A 340 20.22 -5.38 -1.13
N THR A 341 19.28 -5.90 -0.32
CA THR A 341 19.07 -5.40 1.05
C THR A 341 20.28 -5.70 1.94
N GLU A 342 20.81 -6.92 1.90
CA GLU A 342 21.96 -7.34 2.69
C GLU A 342 23.27 -6.65 2.27
N SER A 343 23.35 -6.13 1.04
CA SER A 343 24.52 -5.38 0.55
C SER A 343 24.56 -3.93 1.05
N VAL A 344 23.40 -3.35 1.38
CA VAL A 344 23.30 -1.93 1.81
C VAL A 344 23.05 -1.75 3.30
N ALA A 345 22.64 -2.81 4.00
CA ALA A 345 22.38 -2.77 5.43
C ALA A 345 22.89 -4.06 6.11
N PRO A 346 23.48 -3.99 7.33
CA PRO A 346 23.97 -5.15 8.05
C PRO A 346 22.81 -5.97 8.65
N VAL A 347 21.96 -6.48 7.80
CA VAL A 347 20.84 -7.37 8.13
C VAL A 347 21.04 -8.72 7.46
N LEU A 348 20.39 -9.76 7.98
CA LEU A 348 20.46 -11.12 7.46
C LEU A 348 19.07 -11.73 7.43
N PHE A 349 18.66 -12.20 6.24
CA PHE A 349 17.44 -12.94 6.05
C PHE A 349 17.67 -14.43 6.25
N TYR A 350 17.08 -15.01 7.27
CA TYR A 350 17.12 -16.45 7.54
C TYR A 350 16.05 -17.22 6.78
N ARG A 351 14.92 -16.54 6.43
CA ARG A 351 13.78 -17.16 5.77
C ARG A 351 12.98 -16.13 4.99
N ARG A 352 12.54 -16.51 3.79
CA ARG A 352 11.57 -15.77 2.99
C ARG A 352 10.87 -16.72 2.04
N GLU A 353 9.65 -17.10 2.36
CA GLU A 353 8.88 -18.08 1.59
C GLU A 353 7.38 -17.77 1.69
N PHE A 354 6.56 -18.43 0.88
CA PHE A 354 5.11 -18.36 1.03
C PHE A 354 4.67 -19.02 2.34
N ARG A 355 3.67 -18.41 2.98
CA ARG A 355 3.05 -18.94 4.18
C ARG A 355 1.95 -19.92 3.78
N GLU A 356 2.25 -21.22 3.89
CA GLU A 356 1.32 -22.31 3.62
C GLU A 356 0.00 -22.13 4.40
N GLY A 357 -1.15 -22.40 3.76
CA GLY A 357 -2.48 -22.31 4.36
C GLY A 357 -2.95 -20.92 4.72
N SER A 358 -2.24 -19.86 4.33
CA SER A 358 -2.63 -18.49 4.70
C SER A 358 -3.71 -17.88 3.83
N GLY A 359 -3.87 -18.34 2.58
CA GLY A 359 -4.96 -17.88 1.70
C GLY A 359 -6.31 -18.45 2.13
N GLY A 360 -7.34 -17.59 2.21
CA GLY A 360 -8.69 -18.01 2.52
C GLY A 360 -9.23 -19.05 1.52
N ALA A 361 -9.86 -20.11 2.04
CA ALA A 361 -10.42 -21.14 1.19
C ALA A 361 -11.62 -20.61 0.39
N GLY A 362 -11.78 -21.08 -0.85
CA GLY A 362 -12.84 -20.71 -1.78
C GLY A 362 -12.79 -21.56 -3.04
N LYS A 363 -13.81 -21.46 -3.88
CA LYS A 363 -13.75 -21.97 -5.27
C LYS A 363 -12.49 -21.45 -5.95
N PHE A 364 -12.18 -20.18 -5.66
CA PHE A 364 -10.90 -19.55 -5.93
C PHE A 364 -10.24 -19.18 -4.59
N ARG A 365 -9.03 -19.69 -4.38
CA ARG A 365 -8.27 -19.50 -3.14
C ARG A 365 -7.72 -18.08 -3.06
N GLY A 366 -7.75 -17.47 -1.86
CA GLY A 366 -7.00 -16.25 -1.56
C GLY A 366 -5.50 -16.41 -1.77
N GLY A 367 -4.81 -15.33 -2.11
CA GLY A 367 -3.36 -15.30 -2.23
C GLY A 367 -2.68 -15.59 -0.89
N LEU A 368 -1.52 -16.23 -0.93
CA LEU A 368 -0.74 -16.52 0.28
C LEU A 368 0.02 -15.28 0.75
N GLY A 369 0.13 -15.12 2.07
CA GLY A 369 1.14 -14.27 2.70
C GLY A 369 2.54 -14.88 2.62
N GLN A 370 3.47 -14.30 3.36
CA GLN A 370 4.86 -14.75 3.45
C GLN A 370 5.22 -15.07 4.89
N VAL A 371 6.21 -15.94 5.08
CA VAL A 371 6.98 -16.06 6.32
C VAL A 371 8.35 -15.43 6.07
N ILE A 372 8.72 -14.46 6.89
CA ILE A 372 10.00 -13.76 6.80
C ILE A 372 10.67 -13.81 8.16
N GLU A 373 11.93 -14.22 8.21
CA GLU A 373 12.77 -14.13 9.39
C GLU A 373 13.98 -13.26 9.06
N LEU A 374 14.17 -12.18 9.82
CA LEU A 374 15.19 -11.17 9.60
C LEU A 374 15.84 -10.77 10.94
N GLY A 375 17.15 -10.75 11.01
CA GLY A 375 17.93 -10.29 12.16
C GLY A 375 19.12 -9.43 11.75
N GLY A 376 19.84 -8.89 12.74
CA GLY A 376 21.07 -8.16 12.49
C GLY A 376 22.23 -9.09 12.12
N ALA A 377 23.00 -8.70 11.11
CA ALA A 377 24.28 -9.36 10.80
C ALA A 377 25.27 -9.13 11.95
N CYS A 378 26.19 -10.08 12.16
CA CYS A 378 27.23 -9.98 13.20
C CYS A 378 26.68 -9.67 14.61
N ALA A 379 25.50 -10.20 14.96
CA ALA A 379 24.82 -9.96 16.22
C ALA A 379 24.51 -8.47 16.48
N THR A 380 24.29 -7.67 15.44
CA THR A 380 23.83 -6.29 15.57
C THR A 380 22.39 -6.25 16.03
N PRO A 381 22.02 -5.57 17.12
CA PRO A 381 20.64 -5.36 17.50
C PRO A 381 19.94 -4.42 16.52
N LEU A 382 18.63 -4.60 16.30
CA LEU A 382 17.84 -3.79 15.38
C LEU A 382 16.70 -3.10 16.11
N ALA A 383 16.42 -1.85 15.76
CA ALA A 383 15.17 -1.18 16.07
C ALA A 383 14.27 -1.17 14.83
N LEU A 384 12.98 -1.46 15.00
CA LEU A 384 11.99 -1.48 13.93
C LEU A 384 10.83 -0.55 14.26
N LEU A 385 10.39 0.21 13.28
CA LEU A 385 9.12 0.93 13.33
C LEU A 385 8.04 0.07 12.67
N CYS A 386 7.18 -0.55 13.48
CA CYS A 386 6.17 -1.50 13.03
C CYS A 386 4.82 -0.81 12.85
N ASN A 387 4.11 -1.13 11.75
CA ASN A 387 2.78 -0.63 11.44
C ASN A 387 1.88 -1.71 10.82
N PHE A 388 1.98 -2.93 11.32
CA PHE A 388 1.38 -4.13 10.74
C PHE A 388 -0.12 -4.22 11.00
N GLU A 389 -0.90 -4.37 9.94
CA GLU A 389 -2.36 -4.55 9.93
C GLU A 389 -2.77 -6.00 9.64
N ARG A 390 -4.05 -6.32 9.75
CA ARG A 390 -4.61 -7.67 9.54
C ARG A 390 -4.09 -8.72 10.54
N VAL A 391 -3.67 -8.29 11.72
CA VAL A 391 -3.23 -9.20 12.79
C VAL A 391 -4.43 -9.70 13.62
N ARG A 392 -5.48 -8.86 13.78
CA ARG A 392 -6.71 -9.19 14.51
C ARG A 392 -7.93 -9.27 13.58
N ASN A 393 -7.96 -8.47 12.54
CA ASN A 393 -9.05 -8.35 11.59
C ASN A 393 -8.59 -8.86 10.21
N PRO A 394 -8.63 -10.17 9.94
CA PRO A 394 -8.14 -10.75 8.68
C PRO A 394 -8.99 -10.33 7.48
N ALA A 395 -8.44 -10.51 6.28
CA ALA A 395 -9.11 -10.24 5.02
C ALA A 395 -10.35 -11.12 4.85
N ARG A 396 -11.51 -10.53 4.60
CA ARG A 396 -12.78 -11.26 4.46
C ARG A 396 -12.90 -11.92 3.08
N GLY A 397 -13.46 -13.13 3.04
CA GLY A 397 -13.85 -13.76 1.79
C GLY A 397 -15.13 -13.16 1.19
N ARG A 398 -15.47 -13.59 -0.05
CA ARG A 398 -16.70 -13.20 -0.74
C ARG A 398 -17.43 -14.41 -1.32
N ASN A 399 -18.75 -14.29 -1.51
CA ASN A 399 -19.61 -15.30 -2.13
C ASN A 399 -19.47 -16.71 -1.53
N GLY A 400 -19.30 -16.82 -0.22
CA GLY A 400 -19.09 -18.10 0.48
C GLY A 400 -17.62 -18.48 0.67
N GLY A 401 -16.67 -17.71 0.14
CA GLY A 401 -15.25 -17.88 0.43
C GLY A 401 -14.91 -17.52 1.88
N GLN A 402 -13.89 -18.15 2.42
CA GLN A 402 -13.45 -17.97 3.81
C GLN A 402 -12.46 -16.80 3.92
N ALA A 403 -12.30 -16.29 5.13
CA ALA A 403 -11.28 -15.28 5.43
C ALA A 403 -9.87 -15.83 5.23
N GLY A 404 -8.93 -14.96 4.86
CA GLY A 404 -7.51 -15.27 4.90
C GLY A 404 -7.00 -15.43 6.34
N ALA A 405 -5.82 -16.04 6.50
CA ALA A 405 -5.19 -16.12 7.81
C ALA A 405 -4.75 -14.75 8.30
N ALA A 406 -4.98 -14.47 9.57
CA ALA A 406 -4.46 -13.27 10.23
C ALA A 406 -2.92 -13.26 10.27
N GLY A 407 -2.33 -12.09 10.25
CA GLY A 407 -0.90 -11.90 10.42
C GLY A 407 -0.44 -12.22 11.85
N LYS A 408 0.85 -12.55 12.01
CA LYS A 408 1.46 -12.78 13.33
C LYS A 408 2.89 -12.26 13.35
N VAL A 409 3.27 -11.68 14.49
CA VAL A 409 4.61 -11.12 14.68
C VAL A 409 5.20 -11.66 15.97
N THR A 410 6.39 -12.25 15.88
CA THR A 410 7.13 -12.78 17.02
C THR A 410 8.63 -12.59 16.79
N LEU A 411 9.43 -12.78 17.81
CA LEU A 411 10.84 -13.08 17.61
C LEU A 411 11.03 -14.56 17.27
N ARG A 412 12.14 -14.91 16.64
CA ARG A 412 12.52 -16.30 16.34
C ARG A 412 12.62 -17.15 17.61
N SER A 413 13.03 -16.56 18.73
CA SER A 413 12.98 -17.17 20.06
C SER A 413 11.56 -17.51 20.54
N GLY A 414 10.52 -17.07 19.86
CA GLY A 414 9.11 -17.26 20.25
C GLY A 414 8.53 -16.13 21.10
N ARG A 415 9.36 -15.17 21.54
CA ARG A 415 8.87 -14.01 22.31
C ARG A 415 7.93 -13.17 21.44
N PRO A 416 6.69 -12.86 21.89
CA PRO A 416 5.78 -11.99 21.14
C PRO A 416 6.30 -10.55 21.15
N ILE A 417 6.06 -9.83 20.06
CA ILE A 417 6.28 -8.39 19.97
C ILE A 417 5.01 -7.70 19.48
N ARG A 418 4.89 -6.42 19.76
CA ARG A 418 3.73 -5.64 19.34
C ARG A 418 3.76 -5.41 17.83
N PRO A 419 2.62 -5.51 17.13
CA PRO A 419 2.56 -5.24 15.69
C PRO A 419 2.63 -3.75 15.33
N LYS A 420 2.62 -2.86 16.31
CA LYS A 420 2.62 -1.41 16.14
C LYS A 420 3.70 -0.75 17.02
N GLY A 421 4.25 0.35 16.48
CA GLY A 421 5.23 1.17 17.16
C GLY A 421 6.64 0.60 17.14
N ARG A 422 7.54 1.29 17.84
CA ARG A 422 8.95 0.90 17.92
C ARG A 422 9.11 -0.41 18.67
N GLN A 423 9.88 -1.33 18.08
CA GLN A 423 10.24 -2.63 18.64
C GLN A 423 11.76 -2.85 18.51
N THR A 424 12.33 -3.67 19.39
CA THR A 424 13.74 -4.05 19.34
C THR A 424 13.87 -5.54 19.07
N VAL A 425 14.77 -5.90 18.14
CA VAL A 425 15.25 -7.26 17.93
C VAL A 425 16.60 -7.36 18.63
N PRO A 426 16.72 -8.19 19.68
CA PRO A 426 17.97 -8.35 20.43
C PRO A 426 19.10 -8.92 19.54
N PRO A 427 20.37 -8.76 19.95
CA PRO A 427 21.50 -9.45 19.33
C PRO A 427 21.23 -10.95 19.22
N ARG A 428 21.61 -11.55 18.08
CA ARG A 428 21.48 -13.00 17.79
C ARG A 428 20.05 -13.54 17.73
N ASP A 429 19.01 -12.71 17.86
CA ASP A 429 17.62 -13.07 17.58
C ASP A 429 17.20 -12.51 16.21
N ALA A 430 16.00 -12.85 15.77
CA ALA A 430 15.41 -12.37 14.52
C ALA A 430 13.93 -12.09 14.72
N ILE A 431 13.40 -11.09 13.99
CA ILE A 431 11.96 -10.92 13.87
C ILE A 431 11.41 -11.98 12.91
N ARG A 432 10.31 -12.61 13.30
CA ARG A 432 9.53 -13.50 12.47
C ARG A 432 8.19 -12.84 12.13
N LEU A 433 8.01 -12.55 10.86
CA LEU A 433 6.80 -11.98 10.28
C LEU A 433 6.03 -13.06 9.54
N GLU A 434 4.85 -13.40 9.99
CA GLU A 434 3.90 -14.26 9.29
C GLU A 434 2.82 -13.36 8.69
N LEU A 435 2.97 -12.98 7.42
CA LEU A 435 2.10 -12.01 6.77
C LEU A 435 0.70 -12.60 6.53
N PRO A 436 -0.34 -11.73 6.53
CA PRO A 436 -1.71 -12.18 6.31
C PRO A 436 -1.94 -12.66 4.88
N GLY A 437 -2.86 -13.62 4.72
CA GLY A 437 -3.37 -14.04 3.41
C GLY A 437 -4.56 -13.21 2.95
N GLY A 438 -4.90 -13.30 1.66
CA GLY A 438 -6.12 -12.75 1.08
C GLY A 438 -7.34 -13.64 1.33
N GLY A 439 -8.55 -13.07 1.29
CA GLY A 439 -9.81 -13.81 1.38
C GLY A 439 -10.08 -14.67 0.15
N GLY A 440 -10.78 -15.80 0.35
CA GLY A 440 -11.25 -16.68 -0.72
C GLY A 440 -12.51 -16.15 -1.42
N PHE A 441 -12.84 -16.71 -2.58
CA PHE A 441 -14.03 -16.35 -3.34
C PHE A 441 -14.83 -17.60 -3.76
N GLY A 442 -16.14 -17.63 -3.51
CA GLY A 442 -17.02 -18.76 -3.79
C GLY A 442 -16.86 -19.90 -2.79
N ASP A 443 -17.81 -20.86 -2.80
CA ASP A 443 -17.78 -21.99 -1.89
C ASP A 443 -16.51 -22.85 -2.12
N PRO A 444 -15.68 -23.10 -1.10
CA PRO A 444 -14.48 -23.95 -1.22
C PRO A 444 -14.76 -25.34 -1.77
N ARG A 445 -15.93 -25.89 -1.51
CA ARG A 445 -16.33 -27.23 -1.99
C ARG A 445 -16.64 -27.27 -3.49
N GLU A 446 -16.80 -26.12 -4.13
CA GLU A 446 -16.90 -26.01 -5.58
C GLU A 446 -15.53 -25.96 -6.29
N ARG A 447 -14.41 -25.87 -5.53
CA ARG A 447 -13.07 -25.92 -6.12
C ARG A 447 -12.84 -27.31 -6.69
N ASP A 448 -12.31 -27.37 -7.93
CA ASP A 448 -11.95 -28.64 -8.57
C ASP A 448 -11.01 -29.44 -7.65
N PRO A 449 -11.32 -30.72 -7.34
CA PRO A 449 -10.47 -31.59 -6.53
C PRO A 449 -9.03 -31.69 -7.04
N GLU A 450 -8.82 -31.67 -8.35
CA GLU A 450 -7.48 -31.72 -8.94
C GLU A 450 -6.69 -30.46 -8.60
N ARG A 451 -7.32 -29.28 -8.63
CA ARG A 451 -6.67 -28.03 -8.21
C ARG A 451 -6.36 -28.00 -6.72
N VAL A 452 -7.20 -28.65 -5.89
CA VAL A 452 -6.91 -28.78 -4.44
C VAL A 452 -5.72 -29.70 -4.21
N ARG A 453 -5.63 -30.82 -4.97
CA ARG A 453 -4.46 -31.70 -4.95
C ARG A 453 -3.20 -30.95 -5.37
N ASP A 454 -3.25 -30.20 -6.44
CA ASP A 454 -2.11 -29.42 -6.94
C ASP A 454 -1.67 -28.38 -5.92
N ASP A 455 -2.62 -27.62 -5.33
CA ASP A 455 -2.32 -26.68 -4.23
C ASP A 455 -1.63 -27.38 -3.04
N LEU A 456 -2.02 -28.64 -2.72
CA LEU A 456 -1.39 -29.41 -1.65
C LEU A 456 0.04 -29.84 -2.03
N LEU A 457 0.23 -30.33 -3.24
CA LEU A 457 1.54 -30.79 -3.72
C LEU A 457 2.53 -29.64 -3.87
N ASP A 458 2.04 -28.45 -4.23
CA ASP A 458 2.82 -27.23 -4.33
C ASP A 458 3.07 -26.55 -2.97
N GLY A 459 2.57 -27.11 -1.86
CA GLY A 459 2.73 -26.55 -0.51
C GLY A 459 1.97 -25.25 -0.30
N MET A 460 0.91 -25.01 -1.07
CA MET A 460 0.06 -23.83 -0.90
C MET A 460 -0.95 -24.01 0.25
N ILE A 461 -1.38 -25.26 0.51
CA ILE A 461 -2.29 -25.65 1.59
C ILE A 461 -1.81 -26.93 2.25
N THR A 462 -2.23 -27.15 3.50
CA THR A 462 -1.94 -28.42 4.20
C THR A 462 -2.94 -29.51 3.83
N ALA A 463 -2.59 -30.78 4.09
CA ALA A 463 -3.53 -31.91 3.95
C ALA A 463 -4.77 -31.74 4.85
N ASN A 464 -4.60 -31.11 6.01
CA ASN A 464 -5.71 -30.78 6.91
C ASN A 464 -6.65 -29.74 6.30
N ASP A 465 -6.11 -28.71 5.65
CA ASP A 465 -6.91 -27.68 4.95
C ASP A 465 -7.66 -28.28 3.76
N ALA A 466 -7.00 -29.13 2.95
CA ALA A 466 -7.64 -29.84 1.84
C ALA A 466 -8.86 -30.66 2.32
N ARG A 467 -8.73 -31.35 3.44
CA ARG A 467 -9.81 -32.14 4.02
C ARG A 467 -10.90 -31.29 4.67
N ARG A 468 -10.50 -30.36 5.55
CA ARG A 468 -11.43 -29.55 6.37
C ARG A 468 -12.25 -28.57 5.52
N ASP A 469 -11.58 -27.80 4.67
CA ASP A 469 -12.19 -26.68 3.97
C ASP A 469 -12.74 -27.07 2.60
N TYR A 470 -12.00 -27.87 1.85
CA TYR A 470 -12.35 -28.25 0.48
C TYR A 470 -13.05 -29.61 0.39
N GLY A 471 -13.02 -30.41 1.47
CA GLY A 471 -13.56 -31.78 1.47
C GLY A 471 -12.85 -32.71 0.52
N VAL A 472 -11.54 -32.49 0.28
CA VAL A 472 -10.71 -33.33 -0.62
C VAL A 472 -9.70 -34.11 0.20
N VAL A 473 -9.61 -35.40 -0.07
CA VAL A 473 -8.64 -36.31 0.55
C VAL A 473 -7.63 -36.75 -0.49
N VAL A 474 -6.37 -36.58 -0.18
CA VAL A 474 -5.24 -36.97 -1.04
C VAL A 474 -4.39 -37.99 -0.27
N ASP A 475 -4.06 -39.11 -0.91
CA ASP A 475 -3.25 -40.15 -0.32
C ASP A 475 -1.75 -39.76 -0.30
N LYS A 476 -0.94 -40.63 0.38
CA LYS A 476 0.53 -40.41 0.46
C LYS A 476 1.27 -40.48 -0.88
N HIS A 477 0.60 -40.88 -1.96
CA HIS A 477 1.14 -40.92 -3.31
C HIS A 477 0.64 -39.75 -4.18
N GLY A 478 -0.05 -38.78 -3.60
CA GLY A 478 -0.57 -37.60 -4.30
C GLY A 478 -1.84 -37.90 -5.12
N ARG A 479 -2.56 -39.00 -4.86
CA ARG A 479 -3.79 -39.38 -5.58
C ARG A 479 -5.02 -39.02 -4.75
N ILE A 480 -6.06 -38.51 -5.41
CA ILE A 480 -7.33 -38.18 -4.76
C ILE A 480 -8.09 -39.45 -4.40
N ASP A 481 -8.48 -39.58 -3.12
CA ASP A 481 -9.48 -40.57 -2.69
C ASP A 481 -10.88 -40.06 -3.08
N LEU A 482 -11.38 -40.52 -4.23
CA LEU A 482 -12.67 -40.08 -4.76
C LEU A 482 -13.84 -40.49 -3.87
N THR A 483 -13.78 -41.67 -3.22
CA THR A 483 -14.86 -42.16 -2.36
C THR A 483 -15.02 -41.26 -1.13
N GLU A 484 -13.93 -41.03 -0.43
CA GLU A 484 -13.96 -40.18 0.77
C GLU A 484 -14.20 -38.71 0.42
N THR A 485 -13.63 -38.21 -0.68
CA THR A 485 -13.87 -36.84 -1.18
C THR A 485 -15.36 -36.62 -1.48
N ASN A 486 -16.00 -37.53 -2.20
CA ASN A 486 -17.44 -37.41 -2.51
C ASN A 486 -18.28 -37.47 -1.23
N ARG A 487 -17.93 -38.35 -0.29
CA ARG A 487 -18.59 -38.43 1.02
C ARG A 487 -18.50 -37.13 1.79
N LEU A 488 -17.31 -36.50 1.89
CA LEU A 488 -17.10 -35.27 2.62
C LEU A 488 -17.82 -34.07 1.97
N ARG A 489 -17.82 -34.02 0.63
CA ARG A 489 -18.50 -32.95 -0.11
C ARG A 489 -20.01 -33.02 -0.07
N ALA A 490 -20.57 -34.24 0.06
CA ALA A 490 -21.99 -34.44 0.25
C ALA A 490 -22.49 -33.99 1.63
N LEU A 491 -21.64 -33.99 2.65
CA LEU A 491 -21.94 -33.50 3.98
C LEU A 491 -21.94 -31.94 3.94
N ARG A 492 -23.11 -31.31 3.77
CA ARG A 492 -23.19 -29.84 3.89
C ARG A 492 -22.82 -29.46 5.33
N PRO A 493 -21.93 -28.48 5.56
CA PRO A 493 -21.78 -27.92 6.89
C PRO A 493 -23.11 -27.30 7.31
N PRO A 494 -23.45 -27.28 8.60
CA PRO A 494 -24.58 -26.51 9.08
C PRO A 494 -24.38 -25.05 8.65
N LYS A 495 -25.46 -24.43 8.14
CA LYS A 495 -25.50 -23.03 7.71
C LYS A 495 -25.20 -22.11 8.88
#